data_69d421fd141ba813fba671e30cc8028e
#
_entry.id   69d421fd141ba813fba671e30cc8028e
#
_cell.length_a   1.000
_cell.length_b   1.000
_cell.length_c   1.000
_cell.angle_alpha   90.00
_cell.angle_beta   90.00
_cell.angle_gamma   90.00
#
_symmetry.space_group_name_H-M   'P 1'
#
loop_
_entity.id
_entity.type
_entity.pdbx_description
1 polymer ?
#
loop_
_entity_poly.entity_id
_entity_poly.type
_entity_poly.pdbx_seq_one_letter_code
_entity_poly.pdbx_strand_id
1 'polypeptide(L)'
;IAAPAAFRMERPAGFLGSRALTGCLFAVYLAFLAWIVLLKGQFSLEVAGTMRSVNLVPLAGATVINGAADYREAVENLLAFLPFGLYLGMLAGHRPLWRGVAVVAAVSLGFEVLQFAYAMGASDVTDLLANTVGGALGLGLYALARRAFRSDGRTLRWCNAVGLACTALVLALTALLVAANA
;
A
#
# COMPACT_ATOMS: atom_id res chain seq x y z
N ILE A 1 27.17 -30.89 32.19
CA ILE A 1 26.73 -31.40 30.88
C ILE A 1 25.41 -30.69 30.60
N ALA A 2 25.47 -29.60 29.81
CA ALA A 2 24.27 -28.88 29.38
C ALA A 2 23.57 -29.70 28.29
N ALA A 3 22.28 -29.97 28.48
CA ALA A 3 21.46 -30.65 27.49
C ALA A 3 21.39 -29.79 26.21
N PRO A 4 21.46 -30.38 25.00
CA PRO A 4 21.34 -29.62 23.77
C PRO A 4 19.95 -29.02 23.69
N ALA A 5 19.89 -27.73 23.37
CA ALA A 5 18.63 -27.01 23.12
C ALA A 5 17.85 -27.81 22.05
N ALA A 6 16.70 -28.35 22.46
CA ALA A 6 15.82 -29.09 21.58
C ALA A 6 15.47 -28.16 20.41
N PHE A 7 15.89 -28.53 19.22
CA PHE A 7 15.49 -27.93 17.96
C PHE A 7 13.97 -28.05 17.86
N ARG A 8 13.28 -26.98 18.26
CA ARG A 8 11.84 -26.93 18.19
C ARG A 8 11.49 -26.87 16.70
N MET A 9 11.15 -28.00 16.11
CA MET A 9 10.59 -28.05 14.77
C MET A 9 9.39 -27.11 14.73
N GLU A 10 9.58 -25.96 14.12
CA GLU A 10 8.45 -25.05 13.85
C GLU A 10 7.47 -25.83 12.99
N ARG A 11 6.23 -25.99 13.49
CA ARG A 11 5.16 -26.59 12.71
C ARG A 11 5.09 -25.85 11.37
N PRO A 12 4.93 -26.57 10.23
CA PRO A 12 4.85 -25.93 8.93
C PRO A 12 3.84 -24.79 9.03
N ALA A 13 4.26 -23.61 8.61
CA ALA A 13 3.40 -22.42 8.58
C ALA A 13 2.21 -22.80 7.69
N GLY A 14 1.02 -23.00 8.27
CA GLY A 14 -0.17 -23.35 7.49
C GLY A 14 -0.42 -22.29 6.40
N PHE A 15 -1.39 -22.53 5.50
CA PHE A 15 -1.71 -21.66 4.36
C PHE A 15 -1.64 -20.16 4.70
N LEU A 16 -2.25 -19.74 5.82
CA LEU A 16 -2.22 -18.34 6.27
C LEU A 16 -0.82 -17.83 6.67
N GLY A 17 0.12 -18.70 6.98
CA GLY A 17 1.50 -18.30 7.31
C GLY A 17 2.44 -18.32 6.11
N SER A 18 1.93 -18.52 4.89
CA SER A 18 2.77 -18.66 3.70
C SER A 18 3.08 -17.29 3.06
N ARG A 19 4.32 -17.12 2.62
CA ARG A 19 4.71 -15.94 1.82
C ARG A 19 4.09 -15.94 0.43
N ALA A 20 3.70 -17.10 -0.09
CA ALA A 20 2.98 -17.21 -1.35
C ALA A 20 1.62 -16.51 -1.26
N LEU A 21 0.85 -16.76 -0.18
CA LEU A 21 -0.40 -16.05 0.07
C LEU A 21 -0.17 -14.53 0.19
N THR A 22 0.88 -14.12 0.94
CA THR A 22 1.25 -12.71 1.03
C THR A 22 1.49 -12.11 -0.36
N GLY A 23 2.23 -12.81 -1.22
CA GLY A 23 2.49 -12.38 -2.59
C GLY A 23 1.22 -12.25 -3.44
N CYS A 24 0.30 -13.21 -3.35
CA CYS A 24 -0.99 -13.15 -4.04
C CYS A 24 -1.84 -11.97 -3.57
N LEU A 25 -1.98 -11.78 -2.26
CA LEU A 25 -2.73 -10.66 -1.70
C LEU A 25 -2.10 -9.31 -2.10
N PHE A 26 -0.77 -9.23 -2.07
CA PHE A 26 -0.05 -8.05 -2.51
C PHE A 26 -0.28 -7.76 -4.00
N ALA A 27 -0.26 -8.77 -4.87
CA ALA A 27 -0.54 -8.59 -6.30
C ALA A 27 -1.95 -8.06 -6.55
N VAL A 28 -2.97 -8.61 -5.87
CA VAL A 28 -4.35 -8.08 -5.93
C VAL A 28 -4.40 -6.64 -5.44
N TYR A 29 -3.78 -6.36 -4.30
CA TYR A 29 -3.71 -5.00 -3.77
C TYR A 29 -3.01 -4.03 -4.75
N LEU A 30 -1.89 -4.44 -5.39
CA LEU A 30 -1.21 -3.60 -6.38
C LEU A 30 -2.08 -3.26 -7.58
N ALA A 31 -2.93 -4.19 -8.02
CA ALA A 31 -3.89 -3.91 -9.08
C ALA A 31 -4.91 -2.84 -8.65
N PHE A 32 -5.43 -2.93 -7.41
CA PHE A 32 -6.32 -1.91 -6.85
C PHE A 32 -5.60 -0.57 -6.64
N LEU A 33 -4.37 -0.59 -6.13
CA LEU A 33 -3.58 0.62 -5.94
C LEU A 33 -3.34 1.35 -7.26
N ALA A 34 -2.94 0.61 -8.30
CA ALA A 34 -2.74 1.17 -9.63
C ALA A 34 -4.05 1.75 -10.19
N TRP A 35 -5.18 1.07 -10.00
CA TRP A 35 -6.49 1.57 -10.40
C TRP A 35 -6.87 2.85 -9.66
N ILE A 36 -6.70 2.90 -8.34
CA ILE A 36 -7.01 4.09 -7.54
C ILE A 36 -6.11 5.26 -7.93
N VAL A 37 -4.80 5.03 -8.01
CA VAL A 37 -3.82 6.11 -8.23
C VAL A 37 -3.85 6.59 -9.68
N LEU A 38 -3.82 5.69 -10.66
CA LEU A 38 -3.72 6.08 -12.08
C LEU A 38 -5.07 6.53 -12.65
N LEU A 39 -6.16 5.87 -12.29
CA LEU A 39 -7.47 6.13 -12.85
C LEU A 39 -8.38 6.91 -11.88
N LYS A 40 -7.85 7.36 -10.75
CA LYS A 40 -8.61 8.06 -9.69
C LYS A 40 -9.91 7.34 -9.31
N GLY A 41 -9.87 6.00 -9.33
CA GLY A 41 -11.02 5.12 -9.04
C GLY A 41 -12.08 5.06 -10.14
N GLN A 42 -11.83 5.61 -11.32
CA GLN A 42 -12.75 5.55 -12.46
C GLN A 42 -12.49 4.30 -13.32
N PHE A 43 -13.54 3.79 -13.97
CA PHE A 43 -13.44 2.63 -14.88
C PHE A 43 -13.20 3.02 -16.35
N SER A 44 -13.02 4.33 -16.64
CA SER A 44 -12.78 4.81 -17.99
C SER A 44 -11.41 5.45 -18.14
N LEU A 45 -10.82 5.34 -19.33
CA LEU A 45 -9.58 6.02 -19.70
C LEU A 45 -9.81 7.46 -20.18
N GLU A 46 -11.00 8.00 -20.03
CA GLU A 46 -11.37 9.37 -20.45
C GLU A 46 -10.58 10.45 -19.70
N VAL A 47 -10.00 10.10 -18.54
CA VAL A 47 -9.09 10.98 -17.78
C VAL A 47 -7.76 11.18 -18.50
N ALA A 48 -7.35 10.23 -19.36
CA ALA A 48 -6.09 10.33 -20.07
C ALA A 48 -6.13 11.47 -21.11
N GLY A 49 -5.07 12.29 -21.13
CA GLY A 49 -4.93 13.39 -22.07
C GLY A 49 -5.60 14.71 -21.64
N THR A 50 -6.22 14.76 -20.46
CA THR A 50 -7.00 15.93 -20.04
C THR A 50 -6.16 17.02 -19.36
N MET A 51 -5.14 16.63 -18.57
CA MET A 51 -4.30 17.60 -17.84
C MET A 51 -2.85 17.15 -17.72
N ARG A 52 -1.92 18.08 -17.93
CA ARG A 52 -0.51 17.98 -17.58
C ARG A 52 -0.12 19.17 -16.73
N SER A 53 0.15 18.94 -15.46
CA SER A 53 0.78 19.93 -14.59
C SER A 53 1.76 19.27 -13.66
N VAL A 54 2.74 20.01 -13.19
CA VAL A 54 3.71 19.53 -12.21
C VAL A 54 3.74 20.55 -11.07
N ASN A 55 3.40 20.09 -9.88
CA ASN A 55 3.52 20.89 -8.66
C ASN A 55 4.69 20.36 -7.82
N LEU A 56 5.74 21.18 -7.71
CA LEU A 56 6.93 20.85 -6.92
C LEU A 56 6.93 21.49 -5.53
N VAL A 57 5.90 22.27 -5.20
CA VAL A 57 5.80 22.91 -3.89
C VAL A 57 4.87 22.09 -3.01
N PRO A 58 5.39 21.46 -1.93
CA PRO A 58 4.57 20.65 -1.03
C PRO A 58 3.36 21.45 -0.51
N LEU A 59 2.20 20.85 -0.54
CA LEU A 59 0.93 21.40 -0.04
C LEU A 59 0.42 22.66 -0.76
N ALA A 60 1.11 23.17 -1.79
CA ALA A 60 0.67 24.34 -2.54
C ALA A 60 -0.47 24.02 -3.55
N GLY A 61 -0.61 22.73 -3.94
CA GLY A 61 -1.69 22.24 -4.80
C GLY A 61 -3.00 21.95 -4.06
N ALA A 62 -3.04 22.13 -2.74
CA ALA A 62 -4.26 21.89 -1.97
C ALA A 62 -5.39 22.80 -2.46
N THR A 63 -6.50 22.21 -2.90
CA THR A 63 -7.70 22.96 -3.26
C THR A 63 -8.23 23.68 -2.03
N VAL A 64 -8.62 24.95 -2.18
CA VAL A 64 -9.24 25.71 -1.09
C VAL A 64 -10.75 25.50 -1.15
N ILE A 65 -11.32 24.79 -0.17
CA ILE A 65 -12.75 24.58 -0.03
C ILE A 65 -13.22 25.38 1.19
N ASN A 66 -14.19 26.28 0.99
CA ASN A 66 -14.73 27.14 2.06
C ASN A 66 -13.66 27.96 2.82
N GLY A 67 -12.58 28.35 2.16
CA GLY A 67 -11.49 29.14 2.77
C GLY A 67 -10.46 28.33 3.55
N ALA A 68 -10.56 27.00 3.57
CA ALA A 68 -9.59 26.09 4.17
C ALA A 68 -8.92 25.20 3.11
N ALA A 69 -7.63 24.91 3.30
CA ALA A 69 -6.92 23.99 2.43
C ALA A 69 -7.46 22.54 2.62
N ASP A 70 -7.81 21.90 1.51
CA ASP A 70 -8.28 20.51 1.52
C ASP A 70 -7.10 19.55 1.34
N TYR A 71 -6.79 18.79 2.38
CA TYR A 71 -5.74 17.76 2.38
C TYR A 71 -6.27 16.35 2.17
N ARG A 72 -7.52 16.23 1.73
CA ARG A 72 -8.18 14.92 1.59
C ARG A 72 -7.39 14.00 0.67
N GLU A 73 -6.94 14.48 -0.48
CA GLU A 73 -6.15 13.71 -1.44
C GLU A 73 -4.85 13.19 -0.82
N ALA A 74 -4.11 14.03 -0.08
CA ALA A 74 -2.91 13.63 0.62
C ALA A 74 -3.16 12.54 1.68
N VAL A 75 -4.28 12.65 2.41
CA VAL A 75 -4.68 11.62 3.40
C VAL A 75 -5.08 10.33 2.70
N GLU A 76 -5.83 10.40 1.61
CA GLU A 76 -6.22 9.23 0.81
C GLU A 76 -4.97 8.50 0.26
N ASN A 77 -4.00 9.24 -0.26
CA ASN A 77 -2.73 8.71 -0.75
C ASN A 77 -1.91 8.04 0.37
N LEU A 78 -1.80 8.69 1.53
CA LEU A 78 -1.16 8.12 2.70
C LEU A 78 -1.80 6.79 3.11
N LEU A 79 -3.14 6.76 3.21
CA LEU A 79 -3.88 5.57 3.58
C LEU A 79 -3.77 4.47 2.51
N ALA A 80 -3.78 4.85 1.24
CA ALA A 80 -3.61 3.91 0.13
C ALA A 80 -2.23 3.23 0.15
N PHE A 81 -1.16 3.92 0.54
CA PHE A 81 0.19 3.34 0.57
C PHE A 81 0.55 2.63 1.89
N LEU A 82 -0.26 2.76 2.93
CA LEU A 82 -0.03 2.06 4.19
C LEU A 82 -0.01 0.53 4.03
N PRO A 83 -0.99 -0.13 3.35
CA PRO A 83 -0.91 -1.56 3.08
C PRO A 83 0.28 -1.94 2.19
N PHE A 84 0.71 -1.06 1.25
CA PHE A 84 1.91 -1.30 0.45
C PHE A 84 3.14 -1.54 1.33
N GLY A 85 3.38 -0.64 2.29
CA GLY A 85 4.50 -0.78 3.22
C GLY A 85 4.37 -2.03 4.10
N LEU A 86 3.17 -2.37 4.55
CA LEU A 86 2.92 -3.55 5.35
C LEU A 86 3.25 -4.83 4.57
N TYR A 87 2.73 -5.01 3.36
CA TYR A 87 3.04 -6.16 2.49
C TYR A 87 4.51 -6.23 2.12
N LEU A 88 5.13 -5.08 1.81
CA LEU A 88 6.56 -5.02 1.53
C LEU A 88 7.39 -5.49 2.74
N GLY A 89 7.01 -5.09 3.95
CA GLY A 89 7.63 -5.56 5.19
C GLY A 89 7.49 -7.08 5.38
N MET A 90 6.30 -7.63 5.11
CA MET A 90 6.04 -9.07 5.18
C MET A 90 6.90 -9.89 4.21
N LEU A 91 7.15 -9.37 3.01
CA LEU A 91 7.96 -10.03 1.98
C LEU A 91 9.46 -9.80 2.19
N ALA A 92 9.85 -8.60 2.60
CA ALA A 92 11.25 -8.23 2.80
C ALA A 92 11.89 -8.85 4.06
N GLY A 93 11.08 -9.21 5.06
CA GLY A 93 11.55 -9.86 6.29
C GLY A 93 12.44 -8.95 7.15
N HIS A 94 13.71 -9.34 7.34
CA HIS A 94 14.66 -8.66 8.24
C HIS A 94 15.48 -7.54 7.56
N ARG A 95 15.09 -7.08 6.37
CA ARG A 95 15.83 -6.01 5.67
C ARG A 95 15.69 -4.67 6.42
N PRO A 96 16.71 -3.80 6.32
CA PRO A 96 16.65 -2.45 6.92
C PRO A 96 15.45 -1.65 6.40
N LEU A 97 14.73 -0.98 7.31
CA LEU A 97 13.51 -0.22 6.99
C LEU A 97 13.74 0.82 5.89
N TRP A 98 14.91 1.50 5.88
CA TRP A 98 15.21 2.52 4.88
C TRP A 98 15.17 2.00 3.43
N ARG A 99 15.55 0.72 3.20
CA ARG A 99 15.44 0.09 1.89
C ARG A 99 13.98 -0.08 1.46
N GLY A 100 13.12 -0.43 2.41
CA GLY A 100 11.68 -0.48 2.18
C GLY A 100 11.12 0.89 1.84
N VAL A 101 11.49 1.92 2.59
CA VAL A 101 11.07 3.30 2.32
C VAL A 101 11.55 3.77 0.94
N ALA A 102 12.79 3.46 0.57
CA ALA A 102 13.31 3.78 -0.77
C ALA A 102 12.51 3.10 -1.90
N VAL A 103 12.08 1.84 -1.69
CA VAL A 103 11.21 1.14 -2.65
C VAL A 103 9.85 1.81 -2.74
N VAL A 104 9.24 2.19 -1.61
CA VAL A 104 7.97 2.93 -1.59
C VAL A 104 8.09 4.23 -2.38
N ALA A 105 9.12 5.05 -2.08
CA ALA A 105 9.35 6.31 -2.77
C ALA A 105 9.58 6.12 -4.28
N ALA A 106 10.34 5.09 -4.67
CA ALA A 106 10.58 4.79 -6.09
C ALA A 106 9.29 4.38 -6.82
N VAL A 107 8.43 3.57 -6.20
CA VAL A 107 7.14 3.17 -6.76
C VAL A 107 6.20 4.38 -6.84
N SER A 108 6.13 5.21 -5.80
CA SER A 108 5.34 6.44 -5.81
C SER A 108 5.79 7.39 -6.92
N LEU A 109 7.10 7.61 -7.06
CA LEU A 109 7.64 8.40 -8.17
C LEU A 109 7.29 7.80 -9.53
N GLY A 110 7.30 6.46 -9.64
CA GLY A 110 6.86 5.76 -10.85
C GLY A 110 5.40 6.09 -11.22
N PHE A 111 4.49 6.14 -10.24
CA PHE A 111 3.11 6.55 -10.48
C PHE A 111 3.01 8.00 -10.94
N GLU A 112 3.76 8.94 -10.32
CA GLU A 112 3.80 10.34 -10.74
C GLU A 112 4.28 10.49 -12.19
N VAL A 113 5.34 9.75 -12.56
CA VAL A 113 5.86 9.74 -13.93
C VAL A 113 4.83 9.19 -14.92
N LEU A 114 4.11 8.12 -14.56
CA LEU A 114 3.05 7.56 -15.39
C LEU A 114 1.88 8.54 -15.54
N GLN A 115 1.42 9.17 -14.46
CA GLN A 115 0.35 10.17 -14.51
C GLN A 115 0.72 11.34 -15.42
N PHE A 116 1.97 11.83 -15.32
CA PHE A 116 2.46 12.88 -16.20
C PHE A 116 2.55 12.40 -17.66
N ALA A 117 3.12 11.22 -17.91
CA ALA A 117 3.32 10.69 -19.27
C ALA A 117 2.00 10.51 -20.01
N TYR A 118 0.99 9.98 -19.33
CA TYR A 118 -0.33 9.73 -19.89
C TYR A 118 -1.31 10.90 -19.73
N ALA A 119 -0.86 12.05 -19.18
CA ALA A 119 -1.68 13.22 -18.89
C ALA A 119 -2.95 12.87 -18.09
N MET A 120 -2.81 12.03 -17.06
CA MET A 120 -3.90 11.53 -16.21
C MET A 120 -4.14 12.40 -14.97
N GLY A 121 -3.52 13.57 -14.87
CA GLY A 121 -3.65 14.50 -13.76
C GLY A 121 -2.41 15.37 -13.53
N ALA A 122 -2.40 16.07 -12.40
CA ALA A 122 -1.25 16.82 -11.93
C ALA A 122 -0.30 15.89 -11.17
N SER A 123 1.00 15.90 -11.54
CA SER A 123 2.04 15.27 -10.72
C SER A 123 2.34 16.20 -9.55
N ASP A 124 2.14 15.73 -8.32
CA ASP A 124 2.31 16.53 -7.10
C ASP A 124 3.34 15.90 -6.17
N VAL A 125 4.32 16.69 -5.76
CA VAL A 125 5.31 16.26 -4.75
C VAL A 125 4.63 15.94 -3.41
N THR A 126 3.46 16.50 -3.13
CA THR A 126 2.66 16.18 -1.94
C THR A 126 2.23 14.72 -1.95
N ASP A 127 1.82 14.21 -3.10
CA ASP A 127 1.41 12.82 -3.29
C ASP A 127 2.59 11.88 -3.10
N LEU A 128 3.76 12.22 -3.67
CA LEU A 128 5.00 11.48 -3.45
C LEU A 128 5.36 11.39 -1.96
N LEU A 129 5.23 12.50 -1.23
CA LEU A 129 5.51 12.55 0.20
C LEU A 129 4.48 11.76 1.00
N ALA A 130 3.18 11.97 0.75
CA ALA A 130 2.08 11.27 1.43
C ALA A 130 2.18 9.75 1.24
N ASN A 131 2.40 9.30 0.02
CA ASN A 131 2.62 7.90 -0.33
C ASN A 131 3.83 7.31 0.39
N THR A 132 4.96 8.05 0.40
CA THR A 132 6.18 7.59 1.08
C THR A 132 5.98 7.48 2.58
N VAL A 133 5.33 8.45 3.20
CA VAL A 133 4.99 8.43 4.63
C VAL A 133 4.03 7.28 4.94
N GLY A 134 2.98 7.10 4.14
CA GLY A 134 2.03 5.99 4.29
C GLY A 134 2.73 4.63 4.25
N GLY A 135 3.58 4.41 3.25
CA GLY A 135 4.36 3.18 3.15
C GLY A 135 5.38 2.99 4.28
N ALA A 136 6.02 4.07 4.74
CA ALA A 136 6.91 4.02 5.91
C ALA A 136 6.15 3.62 7.18
N LEU A 137 4.95 4.16 7.40
CA LEU A 137 4.06 3.76 8.49
C LEU A 137 3.67 2.28 8.39
N GLY A 138 3.33 1.79 7.20
CA GLY A 138 3.02 0.38 6.96
C GLY A 138 4.19 -0.56 7.30
N LEU A 139 5.40 -0.21 6.88
CA LEU A 139 6.64 -0.91 7.26
C LEU A 139 6.85 -0.92 8.78
N GLY A 140 6.62 0.23 9.43
CA GLY A 140 6.70 0.39 10.89
C GLY A 140 5.68 -0.48 11.62
N LEU A 141 4.43 -0.52 11.15
CA LEU A 141 3.37 -1.36 11.70
C LEU A 141 3.73 -2.85 11.61
N TYR A 142 4.29 -3.30 10.49
CA TYR A 142 4.78 -4.68 10.38
C TYR A 142 5.92 -4.96 11.36
N ALA A 143 6.89 -4.06 11.47
CA ALA A 143 7.99 -4.20 12.43
C ALA A 143 7.50 -4.26 13.88
N LEU A 144 6.49 -3.45 14.22
CA LEU A 144 5.85 -3.45 15.52
C LEU A 144 5.08 -4.76 15.78
N ALA A 145 4.31 -5.24 14.80
CA ALA A 145 3.61 -6.53 14.89
C ALA A 145 4.59 -7.69 15.13
N ARG A 146 5.74 -7.70 14.42
CA ARG A 146 6.79 -8.70 14.65
C ARG A 146 7.35 -8.67 16.06
N ARG A 147 7.56 -7.49 16.62
CA ARG A 147 8.02 -7.35 18.02
C ARG A 147 6.97 -7.85 19.00
N ALA A 148 5.70 -7.55 18.76
CA ALA A 148 4.59 -7.95 19.61
C ALA A 148 4.36 -9.46 19.61
N PHE A 149 4.31 -10.08 18.45
CA PHE A 149 4.06 -11.52 18.31
C PHE A 149 5.30 -12.40 18.59
N ARG A 150 6.49 -11.81 18.55
CA ARG A 150 7.79 -12.51 18.77
C ARG A 150 7.94 -13.81 17.95
N SER A 151 7.28 -13.89 16.80
CA SER A 151 7.31 -15.05 15.90
C SER A 151 6.92 -14.63 14.50
N ASP A 152 7.79 -14.84 13.52
CA ASP A 152 7.53 -14.49 12.12
C ASP A 152 6.30 -15.25 11.58
N GLY A 153 6.16 -16.52 11.91
CA GLY A 153 5.02 -17.32 11.45
C GLY A 153 3.68 -16.88 12.04
N ARG A 154 3.64 -16.42 13.30
CA ARG A 154 2.42 -15.83 13.89
C ARG A 154 2.10 -14.48 13.26
N THR A 155 3.09 -13.62 13.10
CA THR A 155 2.94 -12.32 12.48
C THR A 155 2.37 -12.46 11.07
N LEU A 156 2.97 -13.32 10.23
CA LEU A 156 2.48 -13.57 8.88
C LEU A 156 1.04 -14.10 8.86
N ARG A 157 0.71 -15.04 9.74
CA ARG A 157 -0.66 -15.59 9.84
C ARG A 157 -1.69 -14.50 10.13
N TRP A 158 -1.44 -13.66 11.12
CA TRP A 158 -2.35 -12.58 11.50
C TRP A 158 -2.44 -11.51 10.40
N CYS A 159 -1.31 -11.06 9.86
CA CYS A 159 -1.31 -10.07 8.78
C CYS A 159 -2.00 -10.61 7.51
N ASN A 160 -1.76 -11.86 7.12
CA ASN A 160 -2.44 -12.47 5.98
C ASN A 160 -3.93 -12.68 6.23
N ALA A 161 -4.35 -13.05 7.44
CA ALA A 161 -5.76 -13.20 7.78
C ALA A 161 -6.50 -11.86 7.67
N VAL A 162 -5.92 -10.79 8.22
CA VAL A 162 -6.47 -9.43 8.08
C VAL A 162 -6.46 -8.99 6.62
N GLY A 163 -5.34 -9.19 5.91
CA GLY A 163 -5.23 -8.84 4.50
C GLY A 163 -6.26 -9.57 3.63
N LEU A 164 -6.49 -10.86 3.89
CA LEU A 164 -7.52 -11.65 3.19
C LEU A 164 -8.93 -11.11 3.46
N ALA A 165 -9.24 -10.81 4.72
CA ALA A 165 -10.54 -10.25 5.10
C ALA A 165 -10.77 -8.86 4.45
N CYS A 166 -9.78 -7.98 4.49
CA CYS A 166 -9.84 -6.67 3.83
C CYS A 166 -10.00 -6.81 2.30
N THR A 167 -9.23 -7.69 1.68
CA THR A 167 -9.31 -7.94 0.23
C THR A 167 -10.70 -8.47 -0.15
N ALA A 168 -11.23 -9.45 0.60
CA ALA A 168 -12.57 -9.98 0.36
C ALA A 168 -13.66 -8.91 0.50
N LEU A 169 -13.55 -8.04 1.52
CA LEU A 169 -14.47 -6.92 1.73
C LEU A 169 -14.41 -5.93 0.56
N VAL A 170 -13.22 -5.52 0.13
CA VAL A 170 -13.05 -4.59 -1.00
C VAL A 170 -13.63 -5.17 -2.28
N LEU A 171 -13.34 -6.45 -2.57
CA LEU A 171 -13.89 -7.12 -3.75
C LEU A 171 -15.42 -7.22 -3.70
N ALA A 172 -15.99 -7.54 -2.53
CA ALA A 172 -17.44 -7.61 -2.36
C ALA A 172 -18.10 -6.23 -2.55
N LEU A 173 -17.53 -5.17 -1.97
CA LEU A 173 -18.03 -3.80 -2.15
C LEU A 173 -17.91 -3.33 -3.60
N THR A 174 -16.80 -3.62 -4.27
CA THR A 174 -16.61 -3.29 -5.68
C THR A 174 -17.63 -4.02 -6.57
N ALA A 175 -17.84 -5.33 -6.32
CA ALA A 175 -18.84 -6.10 -7.05
C ALA A 175 -20.26 -5.57 -6.83
N LEU A 176 -20.60 -5.18 -5.61
CA LEU A 176 -21.89 -4.57 -5.28
C LEU A 176 -22.09 -3.23 -5.99
N LEU A 177 -21.05 -2.38 -6.00
CA LEU A 177 -21.10 -1.09 -6.70
C LEU A 177 -21.26 -1.27 -8.22
N VAL A 178 -20.55 -2.21 -8.81
CA VAL A 178 -20.70 -2.52 -10.24
C VAL A 178 -22.11 -3.04 -10.55
N ALA A 179 -22.64 -3.96 -9.74
CA ALA A 179 -23.99 -4.49 -9.91
C ALA A 179 -25.09 -3.45 -9.72
N ALA A 180 -24.87 -2.45 -8.85
CA ALA A 180 -25.83 -1.39 -8.62
C ALA A 180 -25.85 -0.31 -9.72
N ASN A 181 -24.82 -0.26 -10.58
CA ASN A 181 -24.69 0.70 -11.68
C ASN A 181 -24.79 0.05 -13.07
N ALA A 182 -25.01 -1.27 -13.14
CA ALA A 182 -25.27 -2.03 -14.37
C ALA A 182 -26.76 -2.12 -14.66
#